data_e8008c8108f879dc8937ef4a6b4c8d37
#
_entry.id   e8008c8108f879dc8937ef4a6b4c8d37
#
_cell.length_a   1.000
_cell.length_b   1.000
_cell.length_c   1.000
_cell.angle_alpha   90.00
_cell.angle_beta   90.00
_cell.angle_gamma   90.00
#
_symmetry.space_group_name_H-M   'P 1'
#
loop_
_entity.id
_entity.type
_entity.pdbx_description
1 polymer ?
#
loop_
_entity_poly.entity_id
_entity_poly.type
_entity_poly.pdbx_seq_one_letter_code
_entity_poly.pdbx_strand_id
1 'polypeptide(L)'
;ELAANLSSYPAYVARPEDTPSGAKPIENAERLDHYFGKLTLTELGIPGAITRAGHWGDSVIGGDGLTESIRRKLQERFGDAGHGFHILGKYNRWYRHRGMRYEEVRPWDSCLIIFKCQRDTMRYGYGGVTSTSRGKALSRFQTMKKDPPPGIGDSISRFELWYQKRPDGGDFEIRVDGRVAKVVNTRAAAISDDVETVRVPDGEHSFEVAATGSGLA
;
A
#
# COMPACT_ATOMS: atom_id res chain seq x y z
N GLU A 1 -20.87 -13.66 2.83
CA GLU A 1 -20.25 -14.65 3.75
C GLU A 1 -19.59 -13.98 4.98
N LEU A 2 -18.88 -12.86 4.85
CA LEU A 2 -18.25 -12.16 5.97
C LEU A 2 -19.26 -11.53 6.96
N ALA A 3 -20.40 -11.02 6.49
CA ALA A 3 -21.43 -10.44 7.34
C ALA A 3 -22.18 -11.49 8.19
N ALA A 4 -22.30 -12.72 7.71
CA ALA A 4 -22.93 -13.81 8.45
C ALA A 4 -22.09 -14.31 9.65
N ASN A 5 -20.78 -14.11 9.62
CA ASN A 5 -19.87 -14.51 10.70
C ASN A 5 -19.77 -13.48 11.84
N LEU A 6 -20.07 -12.21 11.60
CA LEU A 6 -19.97 -11.16 12.61
C LEU A 6 -20.96 -11.37 13.78
N SER A 7 -22.11 -11.96 13.51
CA SER A 7 -23.12 -12.24 14.56
C SER A 7 -22.70 -13.32 15.57
N SER A 8 -21.68 -14.11 15.25
CA SER A 8 -21.16 -15.15 16.15
C SER A 8 -20.08 -14.64 17.12
N TYR A 9 -19.61 -13.41 16.96
CA TYR A 9 -18.63 -12.82 17.85
C TYR A 9 -19.30 -12.00 18.97
N PRO A 10 -18.71 -11.98 20.18
CA PRO A 10 -19.26 -11.15 21.26
C PRO A 10 -19.28 -9.68 20.82
N ALA A 11 -20.37 -9.00 21.15
CA ALA A 11 -20.45 -7.56 20.90
C ALA A 11 -19.28 -6.85 21.60
N TYR A 12 -18.64 -5.93 20.89
CA TYR A 12 -17.62 -5.09 21.48
C TYR A 12 -18.24 -4.25 22.62
N VAL A 13 -17.68 -4.38 23.80
CA VAL A 13 -18.04 -3.53 24.93
C VAL A 13 -16.98 -2.43 25.02
N ALA A 14 -17.37 -1.20 24.70
CA ALA A 14 -16.48 -0.05 24.81
C ALA A 14 -15.98 0.09 26.27
N ARG A 15 -14.68 0.20 26.43
CA ARG A 15 -14.05 0.46 27.72
C ARG A 15 -13.96 1.98 27.93
N PRO A 16 -14.01 2.46 29.18
CA PRO A 16 -13.91 3.90 29.49
C PRO A 16 -12.67 4.56 28.85
N GLU A 17 -11.55 3.85 28.79
CA GLU A 17 -10.30 4.30 28.18
C GLU A 17 -10.36 4.40 26.65
N ASP A 18 -11.32 3.76 26.00
CA ASP A 18 -11.48 3.79 24.54
C ASP A 18 -12.14 5.09 24.05
N THR A 19 -12.73 5.86 24.96
CA THR A 19 -13.38 7.14 24.64
C THR A 19 -12.62 8.29 25.32
N PRO A 20 -11.75 9.01 24.59
CA PRO A 20 -11.07 10.17 25.14
C PRO A 20 -12.06 11.19 25.68
N SER A 21 -11.78 11.76 26.86
CA SER A 21 -12.58 12.84 27.42
C SER A 21 -12.69 14.00 26.44
N GLY A 22 -13.91 14.43 26.13
CA GLY A 22 -14.18 15.52 25.18
C GLY A 22 -14.19 15.12 23.70
N ALA A 23 -14.04 13.82 23.37
CA ALA A 23 -14.22 13.35 22.01
C ALA A 23 -15.67 13.58 21.55
N LYS A 24 -15.85 14.20 20.39
CA LYS A 24 -17.16 14.30 19.75
C LYS A 24 -17.49 12.97 19.08
N PRO A 25 -18.71 12.46 19.22
CA PRO A 25 -19.12 11.27 18.48
C PRO A 25 -19.06 11.53 16.98
N ILE A 26 -18.80 10.47 16.22
CA ILE A 26 -18.87 10.54 14.73
C ILE A 26 -20.35 10.66 14.35
N GLU A 27 -20.70 11.72 13.62
CA GLU A 27 -22.04 11.87 13.08
C GLU A 27 -22.29 10.85 11.97
N ASN A 28 -23.48 10.24 11.94
CA ASN A 28 -23.87 9.18 11.00
C ASN A 28 -22.89 7.99 11.00
N ALA A 29 -22.49 7.53 12.17
CA ALA A 29 -21.50 6.46 12.33
C ALA A 29 -21.93 5.15 11.65
N GLU A 30 -23.23 4.90 11.46
CA GLU A 30 -23.80 3.76 10.75
C GLU A 30 -23.31 3.64 9.30
N ARG A 31 -22.89 4.74 8.68
CA ARG A 31 -22.29 4.73 7.34
C ARG A 31 -20.89 4.10 7.32
N LEU A 32 -20.29 3.93 8.47
CA LEU A 32 -18.98 3.30 8.67
C LEU A 32 -19.08 1.84 9.15
N ASP A 33 -20.27 1.26 9.22
CA ASP A 33 -20.48 -0.10 9.73
C ASP A 33 -19.61 -1.14 9.02
N HIS A 34 -19.47 -1.03 7.69
CA HIS A 34 -18.58 -1.91 6.94
C HIS A 34 -17.11 -1.76 7.38
N TYR A 35 -16.66 -0.54 7.60
CA TYR A 35 -15.29 -0.26 8.06
C TYR A 35 -15.07 -0.79 9.47
N PHE A 36 -15.98 -0.52 10.40
CA PHE A 36 -15.92 -1.01 11.76
C PHE A 36 -16.01 -2.54 11.84
N GLY A 37 -16.85 -3.15 11.01
CA GLY A 37 -16.89 -4.60 10.89
C GLY A 37 -15.55 -5.21 10.47
N LYS A 38 -14.84 -4.58 9.52
CA LYS A 38 -13.49 -5.01 9.12
C LYS A 38 -12.47 -4.80 10.25
N LEU A 39 -12.52 -3.69 10.97
CA LEU A 39 -11.68 -3.45 12.15
C LEU A 39 -11.90 -4.51 13.23
N THR A 40 -13.15 -4.86 13.51
CA THR A 40 -13.48 -5.91 14.47
C THR A 40 -12.85 -7.25 14.08
N LEU A 41 -12.94 -7.65 12.81
CA LEU A 41 -12.29 -8.87 12.35
C LEU A 41 -10.77 -8.83 12.50
N THR A 42 -10.17 -7.67 12.26
CA THR A 42 -8.72 -7.46 12.45
C THR A 42 -8.35 -7.54 13.92
N GLU A 43 -9.12 -6.90 14.81
CA GLU A 43 -8.92 -6.92 16.27
C GLU A 43 -9.04 -8.34 16.85
N LEU A 44 -9.95 -9.14 16.30
CA LEU A 44 -10.12 -10.54 16.68
C LEU A 44 -9.04 -11.48 16.11
N GLY A 45 -8.13 -10.97 15.32
CA GLY A 45 -7.06 -11.75 14.72
C GLY A 45 -7.55 -12.83 13.73
N ILE A 46 -8.69 -12.60 13.07
CA ILE A 46 -9.25 -13.57 12.11
C ILE A 46 -8.26 -13.78 10.96
N PRO A 47 -7.86 -15.01 10.66
CA PRO A 47 -6.89 -15.29 9.61
C PRO A 47 -7.28 -14.65 8.26
N GLY A 48 -6.39 -13.84 7.70
CA GLY A 48 -6.61 -13.13 6.45
C GLY A 48 -7.45 -11.84 6.56
N ALA A 49 -7.90 -11.46 7.75
CA ALA A 49 -8.55 -10.18 7.95
C ALA A 49 -7.54 -9.04 7.75
N ILE A 50 -7.90 -8.11 6.87
CA ILE A 50 -7.13 -6.88 6.61
C ILE A 50 -8.12 -5.73 6.50
N THR A 51 -7.89 -4.68 7.29
CA THR A 51 -8.64 -3.43 7.19
C THR A 51 -7.83 -2.45 6.35
N ARG A 52 -8.43 -1.93 5.28
CA ARG A 52 -7.80 -0.94 4.41
C ARG A 52 -8.60 0.35 4.43
N ALA A 53 -7.91 1.48 4.61
CA ALA A 53 -8.47 2.82 4.49
C ALA A 53 -7.63 3.62 3.51
N GLY A 54 -8.29 4.34 2.59
CA GLY A 54 -7.65 5.31 1.71
C GLY A 54 -7.69 6.70 2.33
N HIS A 55 -6.58 7.42 2.29
CA HIS A 55 -6.47 8.78 2.78
C HIS A 55 -5.92 9.67 1.65
N TRP A 56 -6.76 10.55 1.13
CA TRP A 56 -6.42 11.45 0.04
C TRP A 56 -6.44 12.89 0.51
N GLY A 57 -5.60 13.71 -0.06
CA GLY A 57 -5.51 15.13 0.24
C GLY A 57 -4.36 15.79 -0.52
N ASP A 58 -3.90 16.90 0.00
CA ASP A 58 -2.85 17.73 -0.57
C ASP A 58 -1.43 17.35 -0.09
N SER A 59 -0.54 18.31 -0.02
CA SER A 59 0.85 18.14 0.41
C SER A 59 1.01 17.64 1.86
N VAL A 60 0.00 17.83 2.72
CA VAL A 60 0.00 17.31 4.10
C VAL A 60 -0.03 15.78 4.09
N ILE A 61 -0.84 15.21 3.18
CA ILE A 61 -0.90 13.76 2.98
C ILE A 61 0.38 13.26 2.27
N GLY A 62 0.83 13.97 1.24
CA GLY A 62 2.05 13.62 0.50
C GLY A 62 3.32 13.66 1.35
N GLY A 63 3.35 14.46 2.43
CA GLY A 63 4.44 14.52 3.41
C GLY A 63 4.43 13.41 4.46
N ASP A 64 3.39 12.57 4.48
CA ASP A 64 3.16 11.42 5.38
C ASP A 64 3.20 11.77 6.89
N GLY A 65 3.05 13.03 7.26
CA GLY A 65 3.06 13.41 8.67
C GLY A 65 1.77 12.98 9.39
N LEU A 66 0.64 13.34 8.82
CA LEU A 66 -0.67 12.98 9.36
C LEU A 66 -1.00 11.50 9.13
N THR A 67 -0.76 11.01 7.93
CA THR A 67 -1.03 9.61 7.55
C THR A 67 -0.20 8.61 8.34
N GLU A 68 1.07 8.91 8.58
CA GLU A 68 1.91 8.10 9.46
C GLU A 68 1.35 8.02 10.88
N SER A 69 0.96 9.15 11.46
CA SER A 69 0.42 9.19 12.81
C SER A 69 -0.88 8.39 12.95
N ILE A 70 -1.77 8.46 11.95
CA ILE A 70 -3.02 7.68 11.93
C ILE A 70 -2.68 6.20 11.76
N ARG A 71 -1.85 5.85 10.79
CA ARG A 71 -1.41 4.47 10.53
C ARG A 71 -0.81 3.85 11.78
N ARG A 72 0.12 4.53 12.43
CA ARG A 72 0.77 4.05 13.65
C ARG A 72 -0.23 3.79 14.77
N LYS A 73 -1.13 4.74 15.05
CA LYS A 73 -2.14 4.58 16.12
C LYS A 73 -3.11 3.42 15.85
N LEU A 74 -3.52 3.23 14.60
CA LEU A 74 -4.37 2.11 14.23
C LEU A 74 -3.61 0.78 14.37
N GLN A 75 -2.38 0.72 13.92
CA GLN A 75 -1.58 -0.51 13.98
C GLN A 75 -1.10 -0.84 15.40
N GLU A 76 -0.86 0.14 16.25
CA GLU A 76 -0.61 -0.08 17.68
C GLU A 76 -1.79 -0.77 18.37
N ARG A 77 -3.01 -0.48 17.94
CA ARG A 77 -4.21 -1.06 18.51
C ARG A 77 -4.63 -2.37 17.85
N PHE A 78 -4.61 -2.43 16.54
CA PHE A 78 -5.22 -3.52 15.76
C PHE A 78 -4.20 -4.50 15.15
N GLY A 79 -2.93 -4.27 15.36
CA GLY A 79 -1.83 -5.08 14.84
C GLY A 79 -1.12 -4.44 13.64
N ASP A 80 0.15 -4.78 13.50
CA ASP A 80 0.99 -4.29 12.40
C ASP A 80 0.53 -4.87 11.05
N ALA A 81 0.27 -4.01 10.10
CA ALA A 81 -0.12 -4.36 8.72
C ALA A 81 0.88 -3.80 7.68
N GLY A 82 2.08 -3.42 8.14
CA GLY A 82 3.12 -2.84 7.31
C GLY A 82 2.82 -1.39 6.91
N HIS A 83 3.43 -0.95 5.83
CA HIS A 83 3.42 0.47 5.42
C HIS A 83 2.23 0.87 4.54
N GLY A 84 1.47 -0.11 4.02
CA GLY A 84 0.35 0.14 3.12
C GLY A 84 0.81 0.57 1.71
N PHE A 85 0.07 1.49 1.10
CA PHE A 85 0.32 1.91 -0.28
C PHE A 85 1.57 2.76 -0.42
N HIS A 86 2.32 2.50 -1.49
CA HIS A 86 3.49 3.27 -1.90
C HIS A 86 3.50 3.47 -3.42
N ILE A 87 3.99 4.62 -3.89
CA ILE A 87 4.21 4.87 -5.31
C ILE A 87 5.50 4.22 -5.79
N LEU A 88 5.54 3.78 -7.04
CA LEU A 88 6.72 3.13 -7.62
C LEU A 88 7.79 4.15 -8.03
N GLY A 89 7.40 5.22 -8.70
CA GLY A 89 8.31 6.30 -9.12
C GLY A 89 8.00 7.61 -8.40
N LYS A 90 9.03 8.37 -8.04
CA LYS A 90 8.86 9.69 -7.42
C LYS A 90 8.38 10.72 -8.44
N TYR A 91 7.14 11.16 -8.30
CA TYR A 91 6.60 12.25 -9.11
C TYR A 91 7.07 13.64 -8.64
N ASN A 92 7.49 13.77 -7.37
CA ASN A 92 8.11 14.98 -6.86
C ASN A 92 9.06 14.71 -5.69
N ARG A 93 9.97 15.66 -5.43
CA ARG A 93 10.99 15.56 -4.37
C ARG A 93 10.44 15.61 -2.95
N TRP A 94 9.21 16.08 -2.77
CA TRP A 94 8.59 16.25 -1.45
C TRP A 94 7.82 15.02 -0.97
N TYR A 95 7.55 14.07 -1.87
CA TYR A 95 6.93 12.82 -1.48
C TYR A 95 7.75 12.09 -0.42
N ARG A 96 7.11 11.72 0.66
CA ARG A 96 7.68 10.96 1.78
C ARG A 96 6.79 9.79 2.13
N HIS A 97 7.41 8.75 2.65
CA HIS A 97 6.74 7.64 3.31
C HIS A 97 7.60 7.25 4.51
N ARG A 98 7.13 7.59 5.69
CA ARG A 98 7.89 7.43 6.93
C ARG A 98 7.92 5.98 7.38
N GLY A 99 9.03 5.57 7.99
CA GLY A 99 9.22 4.21 8.50
C GLY A 99 9.63 3.18 7.45
N MET A 100 9.73 3.58 6.18
CA MET A 100 10.24 2.76 5.10
C MET A 100 11.37 3.48 4.38
N ARG A 101 12.43 2.76 4.02
CA ARG A 101 13.44 3.27 3.11
C ARG A 101 12.97 3.03 1.69
N TYR A 102 12.81 4.12 0.95
CA TYR A 102 12.47 4.10 -0.46
C TYR A 102 13.57 4.74 -1.28
N GLU A 103 13.98 4.08 -2.33
CA GLU A 103 15.00 4.54 -3.26
C GLU A 103 14.54 4.29 -4.70
N GLU A 104 14.47 5.34 -5.50
CA GLU A 104 14.35 5.25 -6.94
C GLU A 104 15.77 5.16 -7.52
N VAL A 105 16.29 3.94 -7.64
CA VAL A 105 17.67 3.67 -8.07
C VAL A 105 17.89 4.09 -9.52
N ARG A 106 16.91 3.83 -10.36
CA ARG A 106 16.83 4.32 -11.75
C ARG A 106 15.43 4.83 -12.01
N PRO A 107 15.30 6.03 -12.62
CA PRO A 107 14.02 6.72 -12.66
C PRO A 107 12.97 6.02 -13.52
N TRP A 108 11.73 6.12 -13.05
CA TRP A 108 10.53 5.84 -13.81
C TRP A 108 10.03 7.10 -14.49
N ASP A 109 9.40 6.96 -15.64
CA ASP A 109 8.57 8.02 -16.21
C ASP A 109 7.23 8.06 -15.46
N SER A 110 7.14 8.94 -14.47
CA SER A 110 5.99 9.04 -13.57
C SER A 110 5.07 10.17 -14.00
N CYS A 111 3.81 9.83 -14.19
CA CYS A 111 2.75 10.72 -14.61
C CYS A 111 1.72 10.86 -13.49
N LEU A 112 1.58 12.08 -12.96
CA LEU A 112 0.59 12.42 -11.96
C LEU A 112 -0.62 13.11 -12.60
N ILE A 113 -1.81 12.64 -12.33
CA ILE A 113 -3.08 13.08 -12.94
C ILE A 113 -3.30 14.60 -12.87
N ILE A 114 -2.84 15.26 -11.81
CA ILE A 114 -3.02 16.70 -11.61
C ILE A 114 -2.03 17.59 -12.38
N PHE A 115 -0.95 17.04 -12.96
CA PHE A 115 0.11 17.82 -13.61
C PHE A 115 0.02 17.82 -15.14
N LYS A 116 -1.18 17.84 -15.70
CA LYS A 116 -1.39 17.86 -17.16
C LYS A 116 -0.65 16.74 -17.91
N CYS A 117 -0.17 15.77 -17.20
CA CYS A 117 0.41 14.57 -17.77
C CYS A 117 -0.72 13.63 -18.16
N GLN A 118 -0.86 13.39 -19.46
CA GLN A 118 -1.88 12.50 -19.98
C GLN A 118 -1.25 11.18 -20.39
N ARG A 119 -1.79 10.10 -19.87
CA ARG A 119 -1.50 8.76 -20.39
C ARG A 119 -2.56 8.38 -21.41
N ASP A 120 -2.14 7.68 -22.45
CA ASP A 120 -3.03 7.18 -23.50
C ASP A 120 -4.21 6.36 -22.96
N THR A 121 -4.00 5.64 -21.86
CA THR A 121 -5.04 4.83 -21.23
C THR A 121 -5.95 5.61 -20.28
N MET A 122 -5.58 6.81 -19.88
CA MET A 122 -6.27 7.63 -18.87
C MET A 122 -6.51 6.88 -17.54
N ARG A 123 -5.71 5.85 -17.26
CA ARG A 123 -5.80 5.04 -16.03
C ARG A 123 -4.64 5.37 -15.11
N TYR A 124 -4.96 5.61 -13.85
CA TYR A 124 -4.01 5.94 -12.81
C TYR A 124 -4.25 5.03 -11.61
N GLY A 125 -3.20 4.72 -10.87
CA GLY A 125 -3.30 3.94 -9.64
C GLY A 125 -3.94 4.72 -8.48
N TYR A 126 -4.02 4.11 -7.32
CA TYR A 126 -4.63 4.69 -6.11
C TYR A 126 -4.08 6.07 -5.72
N GLY A 127 -2.81 6.33 -5.97
CA GLY A 127 -2.19 7.63 -5.70
C GLY A 127 -2.36 8.65 -6.83
N GLY A 128 -3.15 8.37 -7.85
CA GLY A 128 -3.28 9.22 -9.04
C GLY A 128 -1.98 9.28 -9.86
N VAL A 129 -1.10 8.30 -9.71
CA VAL A 129 0.20 8.21 -10.37
C VAL A 129 0.28 6.93 -11.19
N THR A 130 0.79 7.04 -12.40
CA THR A 130 1.22 5.90 -13.21
C THR A 130 2.70 6.04 -13.51
N SER A 131 3.47 5.00 -13.27
CA SER A 131 4.90 4.94 -13.56
C SER A 131 5.15 3.94 -14.69
N THR A 132 5.95 4.34 -15.68
CA THR A 132 6.27 3.49 -16.83
C THR A 132 7.77 3.49 -17.12
N SER A 133 8.26 2.43 -17.76
CA SER A 133 9.64 2.35 -18.23
C SER A 133 9.80 1.36 -19.37
N ARG A 134 10.83 1.56 -20.19
CA ARG A 134 11.29 0.59 -21.20
C ARG A 134 12.61 -0.03 -20.76
N GLY A 135 12.53 -0.99 -19.83
CA GLY A 135 13.65 -1.85 -19.44
C GLY A 135 14.76 -1.22 -18.59
N LYS A 136 14.55 -0.03 -17.99
CA LYS A 136 15.63 0.70 -17.32
C LYS A 136 15.35 1.07 -15.87
N ALA A 137 14.10 1.26 -15.48
CA ALA A 137 13.75 1.75 -14.17
C ALA A 137 13.93 0.69 -13.08
N LEU A 138 14.22 1.15 -11.86
CA LEU A 138 14.36 0.31 -10.69
C LEU A 138 14.00 1.10 -9.43
N SER A 139 13.05 0.60 -8.66
CA SER A 139 12.75 1.10 -7.32
C SER A 139 12.98 0.03 -6.28
N ARG A 140 13.46 0.46 -5.12
CA ARG A 140 13.71 -0.40 -3.96
C ARG A 140 12.93 0.13 -2.76
N PHE A 141 12.31 -0.79 -2.04
CA PHE A 141 11.56 -0.55 -0.80
C PHE A 141 12.15 -1.47 0.27
N GLN A 142 12.41 -0.94 1.45
CA GLN A 142 13.02 -1.70 2.52
C GLN A 142 12.38 -1.33 3.85
N THR A 143 12.06 -2.33 4.66
CA THR A 143 11.69 -2.13 6.06
C THR A 143 12.82 -1.46 6.81
N MET A 144 12.48 -0.68 7.81
CA MET A 144 13.46 -0.02 8.68
C MET A 144 13.15 -0.40 10.11
N LYS A 145 14.13 -1.01 10.79
CA LYS A 145 14.06 -1.18 12.24
C LYS A 145 13.85 0.16 12.91
N LYS A 146 12.92 0.18 13.84
CA LYS A 146 12.73 1.33 14.73
C LYS A 146 13.35 1.02 16.09
N ASP A 147 13.90 2.05 16.69
CA ASP A 147 14.43 2.01 18.04
C ASP A 147 13.62 3.01 18.89
N PRO A 148 12.98 2.59 19.99
CA PRO A 148 12.94 1.21 20.51
C PRO A 148 11.97 0.30 19.76
N PRO A 149 12.25 -1.01 19.67
CA PRO A 149 11.32 -2.01 19.16
C PRO A 149 10.19 -2.28 20.17
N PRO A 150 9.03 -2.88 19.75
CA PRO A 150 8.74 -3.20 18.37
C PRO A 150 8.29 -1.96 17.61
N GLY A 151 8.87 -1.71 16.45
CA GLY A 151 8.40 -0.67 15.54
C GLY A 151 7.20 -1.16 14.74
N ILE A 152 6.28 -0.24 14.45
CA ILE A 152 5.21 -0.51 13.50
C ILE A 152 5.78 -0.42 12.09
N GLY A 153 5.56 -1.48 11.29
CA GLY A 153 6.08 -1.61 9.93
C GLY A 153 7.52 -2.10 9.84
N ASP A 154 8.06 -2.70 10.91
CA ASP A 154 9.40 -3.29 10.91
C ASP A 154 9.44 -4.62 10.16
N SER A 155 8.29 -5.29 10.02
CA SER A 155 8.17 -6.54 9.31
C SER A 155 7.11 -6.49 8.20
N ILE A 156 7.31 -7.32 7.19
CA ILE A 156 6.42 -7.49 6.05
C ILE A 156 6.32 -8.97 5.73
N SER A 157 5.11 -9.44 5.43
CA SER A 157 4.84 -10.80 4.97
C SER A 157 4.20 -10.85 3.57
N ARG A 158 3.80 -9.70 3.05
CA ARG A 158 3.10 -9.60 1.77
C ARG A 158 3.41 -8.31 1.05
N PHE A 159 3.70 -8.42 -0.24
CA PHE A 159 3.89 -7.32 -1.16
C PHE A 159 2.94 -7.47 -2.35
N GLU A 160 2.23 -6.41 -2.72
CA GLU A 160 1.34 -6.37 -3.88
C GLU A 160 1.82 -5.29 -4.85
N LEU A 161 2.03 -5.66 -6.11
CA LEU A 161 2.30 -4.74 -7.20
C LEU A 161 1.09 -4.65 -8.12
N TRP A 162 0.49 -3.48 -8.19
CA TRP A 162 -0.62 -3.17 -9.06
C TRP A 162 -0.09 -2.60 -10.36
N TYR A 163 -0.47 -3.18 -11.48
CA TYR A 163 0.08 -2.83 -12.79
C TYR A 163 -0.96 -2.94 -13.89
N GLN A 164 -0.64 -2.38 -15.03
CA GLN A 164 -1.48 -2.42 -16.21
C GLN A 164 -0.90 -3.35 -17.26
N LYS A 165 -1.74 -4.21 -17.84
CA LYS A 165 -1.44 -4.97 -19.05
C LYS A 165 -1.84 -4.17 -20.26
N ARG A 166 -1.07 -4.29 -21.38
CA ARG A 166 -1.30 -3.56 -22.60
C ARG A 166 -0.62 -4.23 -23.81
N PRO A 167 -1.05 -3.91 -25.06
CA PRO A 167 -0.49 -4.55 -26.26
C PRO A 167 1.02 -4.36 -26.46
N ASP A 168 1.57 -3.21 -26.08
CA ASP A 168 3.00 -2.92 -26.13
C ASP A 168 3.71 -3.16 -24.79
N GLY A 169 3.10 -3.98 -23.92
CA GLY A 169 3.61 -4.33 -22.60
C GLY A 169 5.01 -4.91 -22.63
N GLY A 170 5.74 -4.68 -21.55
CA GLY A 170 7.09 -5.19 -21.29
C GLY A 170 7.12 -6.17 -20.14
N ASP A 171 8.31 -6.37 -19.62
CA ASP A 171 8.53 -7.22 -18.47
C ASP A 171 9.02 -6.41 -17.28
N PHE A 172 8.68 -6.86 -16.09
CA PHE A 172 9.33 -6.42 -14.88
C PHE A 172 9.64 -7.60 -13.96
N GLU A 173 10.68 -7.43 -13.18
CA GLU A 173 11.05 -8.35 -12.12
C GLU A 173 10.67 -7.78 -10.77
N ILE A 174 10.08 -8.63 -9.92
CA ILE A 174 9.98 -8.39 -8.49
C ILE A 174 11.10 -9.17 -7.84
N ARG A 175 11.94 -8.48 -7.07
CA ARG A 175 13.01 -9.09 -6.32
C ARG A 175 12.75 -8.92 -4.82
N VAL A 176 13.06 -9.96 -4.07
CA VAL A 176 13.03 -9.96 -2.61
C VAL A 176 14.42 -10.29 -2.11
N ASP A 177 14.97 -9.44 -1.26
CA ASP A 177 16.31 -9.61 -0.66
C ASP A 177 17.39 -9.90 -1.73
N GLY A 178 17.30 -9.16 -2.84
CA GLY A 178 18.23 -9.24 -3.97
C GLY A 178 18.02 -10.44 -4.91
N ARG A 179 17.04 -11.30 -4.65
CA ARG A 179 16.74 -12.48 -5.48
C ARG A 179 15.46 -12.26 -6.28
N VAL A 180 15.45 -12.66 -7.55
CA VAL A 180 14.24 -12.64 -8.37
C VAL A 180 13.21 -13.60 -7.79
N ALA A 181 12.11 -13.03 -7.28
CA ALA A 181 10.98 -13.79 -6.77
C ALA A 181 9.94 -14.04 -7.87
N LYS A 182 9.78 -13.10 -8.78
CA LYS A 182 8.79 -13.17 -9.86
C LYS A 182 9.24 -12.37 -11.08
N VAL A 183 8.96 -12.90 -12.26
CA VAL A 183 9.01 -12.15 -13.54
C VAL A 183 7.59 -12.04 -14.04
N VAL A 184 7.17 -10.84 -14.36
CA VAL A 184 5.81 -10.55 -14.83
C VAL A 184 5.87 -9.94 -16.22
N ASN A 185 5.15 -10.54 -17.17
CA ASN A 185 4.93 -10.00 -18.48
C ASN A 185 3.63 -9.20 -18.50
N THR A 186 3.71 -7.93 -18.90
CA THR A 186 2.57 -7.02 -18.93
C THR A 186 1.90 -6.96 -20.30
N ARG A 187 2.31 -7.78 -21.28
CA ARG A 187 1.71 -7.80 -22.60
C ARG A 187 0.36 -8.52 -22.58
N ALA A 188 -0.65 -7.89 -23.21
CA ALA A 188 -1.98 -8.45 -23.38
C ALA A 188 -2.63 -7.89 -24.64
N ALA A 189 -3.64 -8.59 -25.17
CA ALA A 189 -4.35 -8.14 -26.38
C ALA A 189 -5.14 -6.83 -26.15
N ALA A 190 -5.56 -6.56 -24.93
CA ALA A 190 -6.30 -5.35 -24.53
C ALA A 190 -5.77 -4.80 -23.21
N ILE A 191 -6.05 -3.50 -22.98
CA ILE A 191 -5.68 -2.83 -21.73
C ILE A 191 -6.54 -3.37 -20.58
N SER A 192 -5.87 -3.87 -19.54
CA SER A 192 -6.50 -4.34 -18.31
C SER A 192 -5.60 -4.07 -17.12
N ASP A 193 -6.19 -3.99 -15.94
CA ASP A 193 -5.45 -3.84 -14.68
C ASP A 193 -5.29 -5.21 -14.04
N ASP A 194 -4.16 -5.43 -13.38
CA ASP A 194 -3.84 -6.68 -12.71
C ASP A 194 -3.00 -6.42 -11.45
N VAL A 195 -2.85 -7.45 -10.61
CA VAL A 195 -2.07 -7.37 -9.39
C VAL A 195 -1.21 -8.62 -9.22
N GLU A 196 0.07 -8.43 -8.97
CA GLU A 196 0.96 -9.53 -8.59
C GLU A 196 1.19 -9.48 -7.08
N THR A 197 1.04 -10.63 -6.43
CA THR A 197 1.25 -10.77 -4.99
C THR A 197 2.44 -11.68 -4.72
N VAL A 198 3.39 -11.17 -3.94
CA VAL A 198 4.51 -11.96 -3.40
C VAL A 198 4.31 -12.10 -1.90
N ARG A 199 4.38 -13.33 -1.41
CA ARG A 199 4.31 -13.67 0.01
C ARG A 199 5.68 -14.17 0.48
N VAL A 200 6.07 -13.73 1.67
CA VAL A 200 7.34 -14.08 2.31
C VAL A 200 7.07 -14.42 3.78
N PRO A 201 7.98 -15.11 4.47
CA PRO A 201 7.92 -15.20 5.93
C PRO A 201 7.87 -13.80 6.55
N ASP A 202 7.15 -13.63 7.64
CA ASP A 202 7.08 -12.33 8.30
C ASP A 202 8.45 -11.91 8.81
N GLY A 203 8.89 -10.71 8.47
CA GLY A 203 10.21 -10.23 8.84
C GLY A 203 10.67 -9.00 8.09
N GLU A 204 11.93 -8.66 8.27
CA GLU A 204 12.58 -7.57 7.53
C GLU A 204 12.87 -8.02 6.09
N HIS A 205 12.43 -7.23 5.14
CA HIS A 205 12.64 -7.52 3.73
C HIS A 205 12.96 -6.26 2.93
N SER A 206 13.67 -6.46 1.83
CA SER A 206 13.79 -5.50 0.75
C SER A 206 13.04 -6.01 -0.47
N PHE A 207 12.25 -5.15 -1.09
CA PHE A 207 11.58 -5.40 -2.36
C PHE A 207 12.11 -4.48 -3.43
N GLU A 208 12.33 -5.02 -4.62
CA GLU A 208 12.69 -4.24 -5.78
C GLU A 208 11.71 -4.51 -6.91
N VAL A 209 11.38 -3.47 -7.66
CA VAL A 209 10.68 -3.58 -8.92
C VAL A 209 11.58 -3.02 -10.01
N ALA A 210 11.98 -3.88 -10.92
CA ALA A 210 12.88 -3.56 -12.02
C ALA A 210 12.17 -3.76 -13.36
N ALA A 211 12.05 -2.70 -14.16
CA ALA A 211 11.62 -2.85 -15.54
C ALA A 211 12.72 -3.56 -16.34
N THR A 212 12.35 -4.57 -17.13
CA THR A 212 13.26 -5.35 -17.97
C THR A 212 12.71 -5.48 -19.39
N GLY A 213 13.59 -5.81 -20.34
CA GLY A 213 13.17 -5.94 -21.74
C GLY A 213 12.88 -4.61 -22.46
N SER A 214 12.27 -4.67 -23.62
CA SER A 214 12.07 -3.54 -24.54
C SER A 214 10.64 -2.99 -24.57
N GLY A 215 9.67 -3.71 -24.00
CA GLY A 215 8.29 -3.29 -23.92
C GLY A 215 8.08 -2.23 -22.83
N LEU A 216 6.87 -1.66 -22.78
CA LEU A 216 6.48 -0.70 -21.75
C LEU A 216 6.02 -1.45 -20.50
N ALA A 217 6.80 -1.37 -19.42
CA ALA A 217 6.47 -1.95 -18.13
C ALA A 217 5.96 -0.87 -17.17
#